data_cbf189d834d507b289caaa0c2b76cad9
#
_entry.id   cbf189d834d507b289caaa0c2b76cad9
#
_cell.length_a   1.000
_cell.length_b   1.000
_cell.length_c   1.000
_cell.angle_alpha   90.00
_cell.angle_beta   90.00
_cell.angle_gamma   90.00
#
_symmetry.space_group_name_H-M   'P 1'
#
loop_
_entity.id
_entity.type
_entity.pdbx_description
1 polymer ?
#
loop_
_entity_poly.entity_id
_entity_poly.type
_entity_poly.pdbx_seq_one_letter_code
_entity_poly.pdbx_strand_id
1 'polypeptide(L)'
;MILCLDAGNSRLKCGLFDGSGWRMQGAVNYQAFDDLIGELPEKPTSILACNVAGEAVRLRIEALANRLAISLDWFISSATSCGVTNSYDAPEQLGADRWAALIGARTLHSGPSVVVMAGTATTIDILDGNGVFRGGLILPGLALMRTALAHNTADLPNATGQFRSQPTNTDDAIISGAIHATLGAIERLLATLGDDRLCLLSGGAAAELAPHLGVPHRLIDNLVLEGLARYSRACSSIAPH
;
A
#
# COMPACT_ATOMS: atom_id res chain seq x y z
N MET A 1 17.52 4.14 -14.87
CA MET A 1 16.90 4.62 -13.63
C MET A 1 15.41 4.80 -13.83
N ILE A 2 14.58 4.17 -13.01
CA ILE A 2 13.12 4.28 -13.09
C ILE A 2 12.63 5.02 -11.84
N LEU A 3 11.84 6.07 -12.02
CA LEU A 3 11.12 6.71 -10.93
C LEU A 3 9.78 6.00 -10.74
N CYS A 4 9.68 5.21 -9.67
CA CYS A 4 8.42 4.55 -9.26
C CYS A 4 7.59 5.52 -8.42
N LEU A 5 6.32 5.69 -8.77
CA LEU A 5 5.37 6.56 -8.08
C LEU A 5 4.15 5.78 -7.62
N ASP A 6 3.82 5.88 -6.32
CA ASP A 6 2.58 5.39 -5.71
C ASP A 6 1.73 6.60 -5.31
N ALA A 7 0.76 6.94 -6.14
CA ALA A 7 -0.14 8.05 -5.91
C ALA A 7 -1.38 7.61 -5.12
N GLY A 8 -1.26 7.62 -3.78
CA GLY A 8 -2.34 7.36 -2.84
C GLY A 8 -3.16 8.60 -2.51
N ASN A 9 -4.33 8.42 -1.86
CA ASN A 9 -5.25 9.53 -1.57
C ASN A 9 -4.67 10.67 -0.71
N SER A 10 -3.72 10.39 0.19
CA SER A 10 -3.19 11.38 1.15
C SER A 10 -1.81 11.92 0.77
N ARG A 11 -0.99 11.15 0.08
CA ARG A 11 0.38 11.51 -0.29
C ARG A 11 0.88 10.70 -1.47
N LEU A 12 1.90 11.21 -2.13
CA LEU A 12 2.67 10.50 -3.13
C LEU A 12 3.87 9.83 -2.47
N LYS A 13 4.01 8.52 -2.64
CA LYS A 13 5.27 7.83 -2.34
C LYS A 13 6.08 7.70 -3.63
N CYS A 14 7.39 7.83 -3.53
CA CYS A 14 8.29 7.77 -4.66
C CYS A 14 9.53 6.97 -4.32
N GLY A 15 10.12 6.37 -5.34
CA GLY A 15 11.40 5.71 -5.22
C GLY A 15 12.16 5.72 -6.55
N LEU A 16 13.44 6.00 -6.50
CA LEU A 16 14.33 5.92 -7.64
C LEU A 16 15.01 4.55 -7.65
N PHE A 17 14.71 3.75 -8.66
CA PHE A 17 15.13 2.36 -8.79
C PHE A 17 16.13 2.19 -9.94
N ASP A 18 17.29 1.54 -9.69
CA ASP A 18 18.35 1.37 -10.68
C ASP A 18 18.31 0.02 -11.43
N GLY A 19 17.31 -0.82 -11.15
CA GLY A 19 17.22 -2.18 -11.67
C GLY A 19 17.74 -3.24 -10.68
N SER A 20 18.62 -2.88 -9.74
CA SER A 20 19.15 -3.76 -8.69
C SER A 20 18.66 -3.39 -7.29
N GLY A 21 18.57 -2.10 -6.99
CA GLY A 21 18.18 -1.57 -5.69
C GLY A 21 17.59 -0.17 -5.75
N TRP A 22 17.15 0.30 -4.59
CA TRP A 22 16.67 1.66 -4.41
C TRP A 22 17.83 2.61 -4.17
N ARG A 23 17.90 3.70 -4.93
CA ARG A 23 18.81 4.83 -4.70
C ARG A 23 18.21 5.84 -3.73
N MET A 24 16.89 5.93 -3.74
CA MET A 24 16.10 6.78 -2.86
C MET A 24 14.71 6.18 -2.71
N GLN A 25 14.13 6.33 -1.54
CA GLN A 25 12.69 6.19 -1.31
C GLN A 25 12.22 7.32 -0.40
N GLY A 26 11.00 7.80 -0.63
CA GLY A 26 10.41 8.86 0.17
C GLY A 26 8.91 8.99 -0.03
N ALA A 27 8.32 9.91 0.70
CA ALA A 27 6.92 10.29 0.55
C ALA A 27 6.79 11.80 0.66
N VAL A 28 6.06 12.40 -0.26
CA VAL A 28 5.79 13.83 -0.29
C VAL A 28 4.29 14.12 -0.23
N ASN A 29 3.92 15.23 0.38
CA ASN A 29 2.57 15.76 0.25
C ASN A 29 2.37 16.30 -1.17
N TYR A 30 1.14 16.26 -1.66
CA TYR A 30 0.84 16.79 -2.99
C TYR A 30 1.17 18.28 -3.19
N GLN A 31 1.26 19.06 -2.12
CA GLN A 31 1.71 20.46 -2.16
C GLN A 31 3.20 20.59 -2.54
N ALA A 32 4.02 19.64 -2.06
CA ALA A 32 5.47 19.59 -2.34
C ALA A 32 5.83 18.68 -3.54
N PHE A 33 4.83 18.28 -4.34
CA PHE A 33 5.06 17.39 -5.48
C PHE A 33 6.05 17.95 -6.50
N ASP A 34 6.00 19.27 -6.73
CA ASP A 34 6.85 19.91 -7.73
C ASP A 34 8.32 20.03 -7.29
N ASP A 35 8.58 19.96 -5.99
CA ASP A 35 9.92 19.99 -5.40
C ASP A 35 10.62 18.64 -5.50
N LEU A 36 9.86 17.53 -5.67
CA LEU A 36 10.36 16.17 -5.75
C LEU A 36 11.54 16.01 -6.72
N ILE A 37 11.48 16.69 -7.88
CA ILE A 37 12.55 16.58 -8.91
C ILE A 37 13.87 17.13 -8.39
N GLY A 38 13.84 18.23 -7.63
CA GLY A 38 15.02 18.84 -7.05
C GLY A 38 15.71 17.98 -5.99
N GLU A 39 14.98 17.05 -5.42
CA GLU A 39 15.46 16.14 -4.37
C GLU A 39 15.98 14.80 -4.93
N LEU A 40 15.76 14.51 -6.22
CA LEU A 40 16.24 13.27 -6.83
C LEU A 40 17.77 13.27 -6.92
N PRO A 41 18.45 12.22 -6.42
CA PRO A 41 19.92 12.14 -6.47
C PRO A 41 20.46 11.99 -7.91
N GLU A 42 19.65 11.45 -8.81
CA GLU A 42 19.98 11.24 -10.22
C GLU A 42 18.74 11.42 -11.10
N LYS A 43 18.95 11.79 -12.37
CA LYS A 43 17.84 11.97 -13.32
C LYS A 43 17.26 10.62 -13.73
N PRO A 44 15.94 10.39 -13.59
CA PRO A 44 15.29 9.18 -14.09
C PRO A 44 15.26 9.17 -15.62
N THR A 45 15.20 7.96 -16.20
CA THR A 45 15.03 7.74 -17.65
C THR A 45 13.59 7.43 -18.03
N SER A 46 12.77 7.01 -17.06
CA SER A 46 11.35 6.74 -17.21
C SER A 46 10.62 6.84 -15.88
N ILE A 47 9.30 6.97 -15.93
CA ILE A 47 8.41 6.90 -14.77
C ILE A 47 7.52 5.66 -14.91
N LEU A 48 7.38 4.91 -13.81
CA LEU A 48 6.36 3.88 -13.64
C LEU A 48 5.46 4.29 -12.48
N ALA A 49 4.19 4.54 -12.73
CA ALA A 49 3.28 5.09 -11.73
C ALA A 49 2.01 4.26 -11.57
N CYS A 50 1.57 4.04 -10.33
CA CYS A 50 0.18 3.68 -10.04
C CYS A 50 -0.55 4.89 -9.43
N ASN A 51 -1.84 5.02 -9.74
CA ASN A 51 -2.64 6.15 -9.28
C ASN A 51 -4.03 5.71 -8.83
N VAL A 52 -4.34 5.96 -7.56
CA VAL A 52 -5.67 5.82 -6.95
C VAL A 52 -6.16 7.14 -6.34
N ALA A 53 -5.46 8.26 -6.62
CA ALA A 53 -5.75 9.60 -6.11
C ALA A 53 -6.58 10.46 -7.07
N GLY A 54 -6.99 9.89 -8.22
CA GLY A 54 -7.88 10.53 -9.18
C GLY A 54 -7.16 11.32 -10.28
N GLU A 55 -7.98 11.95 -11.13
CA GLU A 55 -7.53 12.57 -12.39
C GLU A 55 -6.60 13.77 -12.19
N ALA A 56 -6.85 14.59 -11.16
CA ALA A 56 -6.00 15.75 -10.90
C ALA A 56 -4.54 15.38 -10.62
N VAL A 57 -4.32 14.27 -9.91
CA VAL A 57 -2.97 13.75 -9.64
C VAL A 57 -2.37 13.12 -10.89
N ARG A 58 -3.19 12.42 -11.68
CA ARG A 58 -2.78 11.87 -12.97
C ARG A 58 -2.17 12.94 -13.87
N LEU A 59 -2.89 14.04 -14.09
CA LEU A 59 -2.42 15.17 -14.92
C LEU A 59 -1.10 15.77 -14.40
N ARG A 60 -0.90 15.83 -13.09
CA ARG A 60 0.36 16.32 -12.52
C ARG A 60 1.52 15.37 -12.80
N ILE A 61 1.32 14.07 -12.74
CA ILE A 61 2.35 13.06 -13.06
C ILE A 61 2.68 13.12 -14.56
N GLU A 62 1.69 13.28 -15.43
CA GLU A 62 1.88 13.47 -16.88
C GLU A 62 2.67 14.75 -17.18
N ALA A 63 2.34 15.86 -16.52
CA ALA A 63 3.08 17.11 -16.65
C ALA A 63 4.54 16.96 -16.16
N LEU A 64 4.77 16.18 -15.11
CA LEU A 64 6.10 15.85 -14.62
C LEU A 64 6.92 15.09 -15.68
N ALA A 65 6.36 14.04 -16.28
CA ALA A 65 7.01 13.27 -17.34
C ALA A 65 7.38 14.14 -18.54
N ASN A 66 6.46 15.00 -18.97
CA ASN A 66 6.68 15.95 -20.05
C ASN A 66 7.80 16.95 -19.72
N ARG A 67 7.82 17.51 -18.51
CA ARG A 67 8.87 18.45 -18.05
C ARG A 67 10.24 17.80 -18.02
N LEU A 68 10.33 16.52 -17.68
CA LEU A 68 11.57 15.74 -17.67
C LEU A 68 11.96 15.22 -19.07
N ALA A 69 11.04 15.27 -20.05
CA ALA A 69 11.17 14.67 -21.38
C ALA A 69 11.52 13.17 -21.30
N ILE A 70 10.78 12.42 -20.49
CA ILE A 70 10.93 10.96 -20.30
C ILE A 70 9.59 10.25 -20.47
N SER A 71 9.64 8.93 -20.71
CA SER A 71 8.45 8.09 -20.82
C SER A 71 7.73 7.93 -19.47
N LEU A 72 6.41 7.79 -19.54
CA LEU A 72 5.54 7.47 -18.41
C LEU A 72 4.74 6.23 -18.75
N ASP A 73 4.87 5.21 -17.92
CA ASP A 73 4.06 4.00 -17.97
C ASP A 73 3.12 3.96 -16.76
N TRP A 74 1.84 3.71 -17.03
CA TRP A 74 0.86 3.51 -15.98
C TRP A 74 0.77 2.05 -15.60
N PHE A 75 1.06 1.77 -14.32
CA PHE A 75 0.82 0.44 -13.76
C PHE A 75 -0.66 0.26 -13.46
N ILE A 76 -1.27 -0.75 -14.08
CA ILE A 76 -2.68 -1.10 -13.94
C ILE A 76 -2.82 -2.56 -13.52
N SER A 77 -3.94 -2.89 -12.89
CA SER A 77 -4.26 -4.26 -12.49
C SER A 77 -4.58 -5.12 -13.72
N SER A 78 -4.14 -6.36 -13.67
CA SER A 78 -4.32 -7.34 -14.73
C SER A 78 -4.66 -8.73 -14.17
N ALA A 79 -5.04 -9.66 -15.04
CA ALA A 79 -5.36 -11.03 -14.63
C ALA A 79 -4.16 -11.77 -14.03
N THR A 80 -2.96 -11.54 -14.56
CA THR A 80 -1.72 -12.16 -14.06
C THR A 80 -0.54 -11.24 -14.25
N SER A 81 0.36 -11.18 -13.28
CA SER A 81 1.65 -10.49 -13.38
C SER A 81 2.63 -10.97 -12.32
N CYS A 82 3.89 -11.10 -12.67
CA CYS A 82 5.01 -11.36 -11.74
C CYS A 82 4.79 -12.55 -10.79
N GLY A 83 4.10 -13.60 -11.24
CA GLY A 83 3.79 -14.78 -10.43
C GLY A 83 2.60 -14.61 -9.48
N VAL A 84 1.80 -13.58 -9.69
CA VAL A 84 0.52 -13.37 -8.99
C VAL A 84 -0.63 -13.49 -9.99
N THR A 85 -1.70 -14.17 -9.58
CA THR A 85 -2.97 -14.30 -10.31
C THR A 85 -4.06 -13.57 -9.57
N ASN A 86 -4.81 -12.73 -10.28
CA ASN A 86 -5.92 -11.94 -9.74
C ASN A 86 -7.22 -12.73 -9.90
N SER A 87 -7.96 -12.95 -8.81
CA SER A 87 -9.23 -13.68 -8.82
C SER A 87 -10.48 -12.77 -8.80
N TYR A 88 -10.33 -11.47 -9.05
CA TYR A 88 -11.49 -10.62 -9.27
C TYR A 88 -12.21 -11.03 -10.56
N ASP A 89 -13.52 -10.98 -10.57
CA ASP A 89 -14.34 -11.25 -11.78
C ASP A 89 -13.95 -10.33 -12.93
N ALA A 90 -13.61 -9.07 -12.61
CA ALA A 90 -13.03 -8.08 -13.51
C ALA A 90 -11.69 -7.61 -12.92
N PRO A 91 -10.55 -8.18 -13.36
CA PRO A 91 -9.23 -7.92 -12.78
C PRO A 91 -8.82 -6.44 -12.74
N GLU A 92 -9.28 -5.65 -13.70
CA GLU A 92 -9.04 -4.20 -13.80
C GLU A 92 -9.73 -3.37 -12.70
N GLN A 93 -10.72 -3.93 -12.01
CA GLN A 93 -11.39 -3.28 -10.88
C GLN A 93 -10.58 -3.32 -9.58
N LEU A 94 -9.57 -4.18 -9.49
CA LEU A 94 -8.67 -4.18 -8.35
C LEU A 94 -7.84 -2.89 -8.36
N GLY A 95 -7.76 -2.18 -7.25
CA GLY A 95 -6.91 -0.98 -7.13
C GLY A 95 -5.45 -1.29 -7.51
N ALA A 96 -4.85 -0.43 -8.33
CA ALA A 96 -3.49 -0.63 -8.81
C ALA A 96 -2.45 -0.68 -7.66
N ASP A 97 -2.68 0.07 -6.58
CA ASP A 97 -1.89 0.04 -5.35
C ASP A 97 -1.96 -1.33 -4.65
N ARG A 98 -3.17 -1.93 -4.55
CA ARG A 98 -3.35 -3.27 -4.00
C ARG A 98 -2.67 -4.33 -4.87
N TRP A 99 -2.81 -4.21 -6.20
CA TRP A 99 -2.18 -5.12 -7.15
C TRP A 99 -0.66 -5.06 -7.05
N ALA A 100 -0.07 -3.86 -7.00
CA ALA A 100 1.36 -3.70 -6.78
C ALA A 100 1.81 -4.27 -5.43
N ALA A 101 1.05 -4.01 -4.34
CA ALA A 101 1.35 -4.56 -3.02
C ALA A 101 1.36 -6.10 -3.00
N LEU A 102 0.44 -6.76 -3.70
CA LEU A 102 0.41 -8.21 -3.85
C LEU A 102 1.64 -8.75 -4.58
N ILE A 103 2.08 -8.09 -5.66
CA ILE A 103 3.30 -8.42 -6.39
C ILE A 103 4.54 -8.23 -5.50
N GLY A 104 4.59 -7.13 -4.74
CA GLY A 104 5.64 -6.87 -3.77
C GLY A 104 5.69 -7.95 -2.69
N ALA A 105 4.53 -8.32 -2.14
CA ALA A 105 4.39 -9.37 -1.14
C ALA A 105 4.92 -10.72 -1.66
N ARG A 106 4.53 -11.12 -2.88
CA ARG A 106 4.99 -12.37 -3.52
C ARG A 106 6.51 -12.41 -3.71
N THR A 107 7.13 -11.26 -3.93
CA THR A 107 8.59 -11.15 -4.07
C THR A 107 9.30 -11.37 -2.72
N LEU A 108 8.70 -10.90 -1.63
CA LEU A 108 9.27 -10.93 -0.28
C LEU A 108 8.98 -12.22 0.49
N HIS A 109 7.90 -12.93 0.13
CA HIS A 109 7.47 -14.16 0.78
C HIS A 109 6.78 -15.08 -0.22
N SER A 110 7.27 -16.31 -0.34
CA SER A 110 6.74 -17.31 -1.28
C SER A 110 5.56 -18.10 -0.73
N GLY A 111 5.37 -18.12 0.58
CA GLY A 111 4.26 -18.79 1.26
C GLY A 111 2.96 -17.98 1.25
N PRO A 112 1.89 -18.55 1.85
CA PRO A 112 0.62 -17.86 1.97
C PRO A 112 0.76 -16.63 2.87
N SER A 113 0.10 -15.52 2.49
CA SER A 113 0.21 -14.27 3.23
C SER A 113 -1.10 -13.48 3.27
N VAL A 114 -1.26 -12.69 4.32
CA VAL A 114 -2.20 -11.58 4.37
C VAL A 114 -1.41 -10.30 4.17
N VAL A 115 -1.76 -9.56 3.13
CA VAL A 115 -1.12 -8.30 2.74
C VAL A 115 -1.97 -7.15 3.25
N VAL A 116 -1.42 -6.37 4.17
CA VAL A 116 -2.14 -5.26 4.84
C VAL A 116 -1.53 -3.93 4.44
N MET A 117 -2.35 -3.06 3.87
CA MET A 117 -1.99 -1.67 3.58
C MET A 117 -2.77 -0.74 4.52
N ALA A 118 -2.17 -0.38 5.65
CA ALA A 118 -2.78 0.47 6.67
C ALA A 118 -2.58 1.96 6.34
N GLY A 119 -3.45 2.51 5.51
CA GLY A 119 -3.44 3.91 5.05
C GLY A 119 -4.70 4.69 5.44
N THR A 120 -5.14 5.60 4.57
CA THR A 120 -6.43 6.32 4.68
C THR A 120 -7.60 5.33 4.69
N ALA A 121 -7.58 4.35 3.80
CA ALA A 121 -8.29 3.10 3.96
C ALA A 121 -7.28 2.01 4.39
N THR A 122 -7.76 1.00 5.12
CA THR A 122 -6.98 -0.21 5.38
C THR A 122 -7.48 -1.30 4.46
N THR A 123 -6.61 -1.84 3.60
CA THR A 123 -6.91 -3.03 2.80
C THR A 123 -6.23 -4.24 3.41
N ILE A 124 -6.90 -5.39 3.34
CA ILE A 124 -6.44 -6.66 3.90
C ILE A 124 -6.68 -7.72 2.83
N ASP A 125 -5.62 -8.17 2.16
CA ASP A 125 -5.68 -8.99 0.96
C ASP A 125 -5.09 -10.38 1.20
N ILE A 126 -5.75 -11.43 0.74
CA ILE A 126 -5.29 -12.81 0.87
C ILE A 126 -4.51 -13.21 -0.38
N LEU A 127 -3.27 -13.59 -0.21
CA LEU A 127 -2.42 -14.18 -1.23
C LEU A 127 -2.07 -15.61 -0.81
N ASP A 128 -2.54 -16.61 -1.56
CA ASP A 128 -2.24 -18.01 -1.22
C ASP A 128 -0.80 -18.42 -1.61
N GLY A 129 -0.37 -19.61 -1.18
CA GLY A 129 0.96 -20.13 -1.42
C GLY A 129 1.29 -20.34 -2.92
N ASN A 130 0.27 -20.41 -3.79
CA ASN A 130 0.45 -20.52 -5.24
C ASN A 130 0.54 -19.15 -5.94
N GLY A 131 0.45 -18.05 -5.17
CA GLY A 131 0.43 -16.70 -5.70
C GLY A 131 -0.93 -16.25 -6.22
N VAL A 132 -2.02 -16.90 -5.80
CA VAL A 132 -3.37 -16.50 -6.19
C VAL A 132 -3.94 -15.54 -5.15
N PHE A 133 -4.28 -14.33 -5.59
CA PHE A 133 -5.05 -13.37 -4.80
C PHE A 133 -6.49 -13.88 -4.67
N ARG A 134 -6.91 -14.23 -3.48
CA ARG A 134 -8.21 -14.86 -3.16
C ARG A 134 -9.31 -13.86 -2.80
N GLY A 135 -9.02 -12.57 -2.90
CA GLY A 135 -9.91 -11.51 -2.45
C GLY A 135 -9.40 -10.84 -1.19
N GLY A 136 -10.12 -9.84 -0.72
CA GLY A 136 -9.71 -9.07 0.45
C GLY A 136 -10.80 -8.14 0.94
N LEU A 137 -10.47 -7.37 1.97
CA LEU A 137 -11.35 -6.43 2.63
C LEU A 137 -10.84 -5.00 2.44
N ILE A 138 -11.76 -4.06 2.45
CA ILE A 138 -11.46 -2.62 2.54
C ILE A 138 -12.20 -2.07 3.75
N LEU A 139 -11.44 -1.51 4.68
CA LEU A 139 -11.97 -0.87 5.88
C LEU A 139 -11.56 0.60 5.91
N PRO A 140 -12.29 1.45 6.63
CA PRO A 140 -11.77 2.78 6.97
C PRO A 140 -10.43 2.62 7.71
N GLY A 141 -9.44 3.45 7.40
CA GLY A 141 -8.20 3.49 8.18
C GLY A 141 -8.44 3.99 9.61
N LEU A 142 -7.46 3.78 10.51
CA LEU A 142 -7.60 4.10 11.94
C LEU A 142 -8.03 5.55 12.18
N ALA A 143 -7.41 6.51 11.50
CA ALA A 143 -7.77 7.92 11.61
C ALA A 143 -9.21 8.18 11.15
N LEU A 144 -9.63 7.57 10.04
CA LEU A 144 -10.98 7.73 9.50
C LEU A 144 -12.03 7.11 10.43
N MET A 145 -11.76 5.96 11.05
CA MET A 145 -12.66 5.38 12.05
C MET A 145 -12.87 6.31 13.24
N ARG A 146 -11.80 6.93 13.75
CA ARG A 146 -11.86 7.87 14.89
C ARG A 146 -12.62 9.14 14.54
N THR A 147 -12.29 9.77 13.42
CA THR A 147 -12.95 10.99 12.98
C THR A 147 -14.41 10.76 12.60
N ALA A 148 -14.77 9.59 12.07
CA ALA A 148 -16.16 9.26 11.76
C ALA A 148 -17.04 9.25 13.01
N LEU A 149 -16.56 8.78 14.15
CA LEU A 149 -17.29 8.83 15.42
C LEU A 149 -17.49 10.27 15.91
N ALA A 150 -16.43 11.07 15.90
CA ALA A 150 -16.50 12.46 16.32
C ALA A 150 -17.45 13.32 15.46
N HIS A 151 -17.53 13.01 14.14
CA HIS A 151 -18.39 13.79 13.22
C HIS A 151 -19.84 13.33 13.18
N ASN A 152 -20.12 12.06 13.48
CA ASN A 152 -21.46 11.48 13.30
C ASN A 152 -22.16 11.10 14.61
N THR A 153 -21.61 11.49 15.77
CA THR A 153 -22.27 11.29 17.07
C THR A 153 -22.30 12.63 17.83
N ALA A 154 -23.29 12.78 18.73
CA ALA A 154 -23.47 14.03 19.46
C ALA A 154 -22.38 14.28 20.52
N ASP A 155 -21.92 13.23 21.19
CA ASP A 155 -21.15 13.35 22.44
C ASP A 155 -19.74 12.71 22.35
N LEU A 156 -19.38 12.05 21.24
CA LEU A 156 -18.07 11.42 21.14
C LEU A 156 -17.02 12.45 20.69
N PRO A 157 -15.89 12.57 21.42
CA PRO A 157 -14.85 13.54 21.10
C PRO A 157 -13.98 13.08 19.91
N ASN A 158 -13.19 14.01 19.37
CA ASN A 158 -12.03 13.65 18.57
C ASN A 158 -10.94 13.09 19.51
N ALA A 159 -10.98 11.78 19.73
CA ALA A 159 -10.26 11.09 20.78
C ALA A 159 -8.73 11.27 20.70
N THR A 160 -8.10 11.54 21.83
CA THR A 160 -6.64 11.66 22.02
C THR A 160 -6.09 10.60 22.98
N GLY A 161 -6.82 9.50 23.21
CA GLY A 161 -6.45 8.39 24.10
C GLY A 161 -5.32 7.52 23.61
N GLN A 162 -5.10 6.42 24.32
CA GLN A 162 -4.10 5.41 24.04
C GLN A 162 -4.75 4.04 23.88
N PHE A 163 -4.07 3.13 23.20
CA PHE A 163 -4.50 1.74 23.14
C PHE A 163 -4.50 1.10 24.53
N ARG A 164 -5.60 0.44 24.86
CA ARG A 164 -5.76 -0.40 26.05
C ARG A 164 -6.50 -1.68 25.65
N SER A 165 -6.08 -2.82 26.14
CA SER A 165 -6.81 -4.10 25.91
C SER A 165 -8.21 -4.05 26.49
N GLN A 166 -8.42 -3.35 27.59
CA GLN A 166 -9.70 -3.12 28.26
C GLN A 166 -9.77 -1.64 28.68
N PRO A 167 -10.24 -0.75 27.78
CA PRO A 167 -10.31 0.67 28.06
C PRO A 167 -11.42 0.97 29.06
N THR A 168 -11.18 1.95 29.96
CA THR A 168 -12.10 2.38 31.01
C THR A 168 -12.51 3.83 30.89
N ASN A 169 -12.21 4.48 29.76
CA ASN A 169 -12.65 5.85 29.41
C ASN A 169 -12.94 5.92 27.89
N THR A 170 -13.67 6.94 27.48
CA THR A 170 -14.18 7.12 26.12
C THR A 170 -13.04 7.30 25.10
N ASP A 171 -12.02 8.09 25.41
CA ASP A 171 -10.90 8.35 24.50
C ASP A 171 -10.15 7.06 24.19
N ASP A 172 -9.74 6.31 25.21
CA ASP A 172 -9.05 5.03 25.05
C ASP A 172 -9.97 4.00 24.36
N ALA A 173 -11.29 4.03 24.63
CA ALA A 173 -12.24 3.11 23.99
C ALA A 173 -12.35 3.34 22.48
N ILE A 174 -12.35 4.59 22.03
CA ILE A 174 -12.39 4.95 20.61
C ILE A 174 -11.10 4.52 19.92
N ILE A 175 -9.93 4.82 20.50
CA ILE A 175 -8.62 4.42 19.95
C ILE A 175 -8.50 2.91 19.89
N SER A 176 -8.78 2.23 21.00
CA SER A 176 -8.66 0.78 21.10
C SER A 176 -9.66 0.06 20.20
N GLY A 177 -10.87 0.59 20.07
CA GLY A 177 -11.91 0.05 19.19
C GLY A 177 -11.49 -0.01 17.72
N ALA A 178 -10.90 1.07 17.21
CA ALA A 178 -10.38 1.12 15.83
C ALA A 178 -9.24 0.10 15.61
N ILE A 179 -8.32 -0.01 16.57
CA ILE A 179 -7.21 -0.95 16.52
C ILE A 179 -7.73 -2.40 16.60
N HIS A 180 -8.56 -2.74 17.59
CA HIS A 180 -9.13 -4.08 17.74
C HIS A 180 -9.95 -4.51 16.53
N ALA A 181 -10.75 -3.62 15.93
CA ALA A 181 -11.51 -3.93 14.72
C ALA A 181 -10.59 -4.31 13.55
N THR A 182 -9.49 -3.55 13.37
CA THR A 182 -8.52 -3.82 12.31
C THR A 182 -7.74 -5.10 12.56
N LEU A 183 -7.24 -5.31 13.80
CA LEU A 183 -6.52 -6.53 14.17
C LEU A 183 -7.40 -7.77 14.03
N GLY A 184 -8.64 -7.70 14.50
CA GLY A 184 -9.59 -8.82 14.39
C GLY A 184 -9.88 -9.21 12.94
N ALA A 185 -9.96 -8.24 12.02
CA ALA A 185 -10.10 -8.52 10.59
C ALA A 185 -8.83 -9.19 10.00
N ILE A 186 -7.64 -8.72 10.37
CA ILE A 186 -6.36 -9.31 9.93
C ILE A 186 -6.24 -10.75 10.44
N GLU A 187 -6.42 -10.97 11.74
CA GLU A 187 -6.28 -12.28 12.38
C GLU A 187 -7.31 -13.28 11.86
N ARG A 188 -8.56 -12.82 11.64
CA ARG A 188 -9.62 -13.65 11.06
C ARG A 188 -9.26 -14.13 9.65
N LEU A 189 -8.74 -13.26 8.77
CA LEU A 189 -8.33 -13.67 7.43
C LEU A 189 -7.07 -14.54 7.48
N LEU A 190 -6.11 -14.20 8.32
CA LEU A 190 -4.89 -14.99 8.45
C LEU A 190 -5.19 -16.41 8.94
N ALA A 191 -6.20 -16.59 9.81
CA ALA A 191 -6.64 -17.90 10.29
C ALA A 191 -7.23 -18.81 9.19
N THR A 192 -7.62 -18.26 8.04
CA THR A 192 -8.09 -19.05 6.89
C THR A 192 -6.95 -19.64 6.06
N LEU A 193 -5.72 -19.20 6.27
CA LEU A 193 -4.53 -19.71 5.60
C LEU A 193 -3.90 -20.84 6.42
N GLY A 194 -3.23 -21.76 5.71
CA GLY A 194 -2.50 -22.88 6.32
C GLY A 194 -1.30 -22.46 7.16
N ASP A 195 -0.46 -23.43 7.47
CA ASP A 195 0.82 -23.21 8.13
C ASP A 195 1.75 -22.36 7.25
N ASP A 196 2.81 -21.81 7.81
CA ASP A 196 3.76 -20.88 7.17
C ASP A 196 3.14 -19.56 6.68
N ARG A 197 1.95 -19.22 7.20
CA ARG A 197 1.29 -17.95 6.89
C ARG A 197 2.00 -16.76 7.54
N LEU A 198 2.04 -15.65 6.81
CA LEU A 198 2.69 -14.41 7.27
C LEU A 198 1.79 -13.19 7.01
N CYS A 199 1.71 -12.29 7.96
CA CYS A 199 1.14 -10.96 7.73
C CYS A 199 2.24 -10.00 7.25
N LEU A 200 2.09 -9.46 6.04
CA LEU A 200 2.95 -8.40 5.52
C LEU A 200 2.20 -7.07 5.71
N LEU A 201 2.70 -6.24 6.59
CA LEU A 201 2.04 -5.02 7.05
C LEU A 201 2.80 -3.78 6.56
N SER A 202 2.13 -2.91 5.84
CA SER A 202 2.68 -1.67 5.29
C SER A 202 1.68 -0.51 5.45
N GLY A 203 2.15 0.71 5.19
CA GLY A 203 1.33 1.91 5.28
C GLY A 203 1.60 2.75 6.52
N GLY A 204 1.04 3.98 6.54
CA GLY A 204 1.37 4.96 7.58
C GLY A 204 0.93 4.59 9.00
N ALA A 205 -0.12 3.75 9.14
CA ALA A 205 -0.61 3.27 10.43
C ALA A 205 -0.06 1.87 10.79
N ALA A 206 0.81 1.28 9.96
CA ALA A 206 1.35 -0.06 10.19
C ALA A 206 2.11 -0.16 11.52
N ALA A 207 2.91 0.84 11.85
CA ALA A 207 3.68 0.88 13.11
C ALA A 207 2.78 0.99 14.36
N GLU A 208 1.57 1.55 14.22
CA GLU A 208 0.59 1.62 15.31
C GLU A 208 -0.11 0.26 15.54
N LEU A 209 -0.30 -0.53 14.48
CA LEU A 209 -0.95 -1.85 14.56
C LEU A 209 0.02 -2.96 14.99
N ALA A 210 1.25 -2.95 14.50
CA ALA A 210 2.22 -4.04 14.66
C ALA A 210 2.45 -4.47 16.11
N PRO A 211 2.60 -3.58 17.11
CA PRO A 211 2.83 -3.98 18.51
C PRO A 211 1.68 -4.78 19.14
N HIS A 212 0.50 -4.72 18.53
CA HIS A 212 -0.73 -5.32 19.05
C HIS A 212 -1.18 -6.55 18.26
N LEU A 213 -0.46 -6.90 17.18
CA LEU A 213 -0.80 -8.02 16.32
C LEU A 213 -0.22 -9.33 16.90
N GLY A 214 -1.09 -10.23 17.33
CA GLY A 214 -0.74 -11.50 18.00
C GLY A 214 -0.29 -12.62 17.05
N VAL A 215 0.08 -12.32 15.80
CA VAL A 215 0.43 -13.31 14.76
C VAL A 215 1.79 -12.98 14.12
N PRO A 216 2.45 -13.96 13.46
CA PRO A 216 3.68 -13.69 12.72
C PRO A 216 3.48 -12.60 11.67
N HIS A 217 4.28 -11.55 11.75
CA HIS A 217 4.17 -10.41 10.84
C HIS A 217 5.54 -9.78 10.52
N ARG A 218 5.59 -9.05 9.41
CA ARG A 218 6.71 -8.22 9.00
C ARG A 218 6.22 -6.84 8.59
N LEU A 219 6.86 -5.81 9.11
CA LEU A 219 6.69 -4.44 8.64
C LEU A 219 7.50 -4.22 7.36
N ILE A 220 6.86 -3.65 6.36
CA ILE A 220 7.48 -3.30 5.07
C ILE A 220 7.18 -1.81 4.80
N ASP A 221 8.21 -1.02 4.63
CA ASP A 221 8.05 0.44 4.52
C ASP A 221 7.21 0.87 3.30
N ASN A 222 7.52 0.30 2.12
CA ASN A 222 6.91 0.72 0.87
C ASN A 222 6.57 -0.48 -0.04
N LEU A 223 5.62 -1.31 0.40
CA LEU A 223 5.26 -2.56 -0.29
C LEU A 223 4.79 -2.33 -1.73
N VAL A 224 4.09 -1.22 -2.01
CA VAL A 224 3.67 -0.86 -3.37
C VAL A 224 4.88 -0.60 -4.27
N LEU A 225 5.87 0.16 -3.78
CA LEU A 225 7.10 0.42 -4.53
C LEU A 225 7.87 -0.87 -4.81
N GLU A 226 7.93 -1.82 -3.87
CA GLU A 226 8.54 -3.14 -4.10
C GLU A 226 7.85 -3.87 -5.26
N GLY A 227 6.52 -3.79 -5.34
CA GLY A 227 5.75 -4.35 -6.45
C GLY A 227 6.05 -3.69 -7.79
N LEU A 228 6.12 -2.36 -7.82
CA LEU A 228 6.48 -1.61 -9.03
C LEU A 228 7.91 -1.92 -9.49
N ALA A 229 8.87 -2.01 -8.58
CA ALA A 229 10.24 -2.41 -8.88
C ALA A 229 10.31 -3.83 -9.45
N ARG A 230 9.54 -4.77 -8.88
CA ARG A 230 9.46 -6.14 -9.40
C ARG A 230 8.88 -6.18 -10.80
N TYR A 231 7.81 -5.43 -11.03
CA TYR A 231 7.17 -5.32 -12.33
C TYR A 231 8.11 -4.74 -13.39
N SER A 232 8.81 -3.66 -13.07
CA SER A 232 9.76 -3.03 -14.00
C SER A 232 10.89 -3.97 -14.45
N ARG A 233 11.41 -4.79 -13.53
CA ARG A 233 12.42 -5.84 -13.86
C ARG A 233 11.87 -6.87 -14.83
N ALA A 234 10.62 -7.31 -14.60
CA ALA A 234 9.99 -8.31 -15.47
C ALA A 234 9.79 -7.77 -16.90
N CYS A 235 9.35 -6.52 -17.03
CA CYS A 235 9.21 -5.88 -18.35
C CYS A 235 10.54 -5.69 -19.06
N SER A 236 11.60 -5.30 -18.33
CA SER A 236 12.94 -5.12 -18.92
C SER A 236 13.56 -6.43 -19.44
N SER A 237 13.18 -7.58 -18.87
CA SER A 237 13.67 -8.90 -19.31
C SER A 237 12.95 -9.45 -20.55
N ILE A 238 11.85 -8.82 -20.99
CA ILE A 238 11.03 -9.26 -22.14
C ILE A 238 11.33 -8.41 -23.40
N ALA A 239 11.96 -7.23 -23.24
CA ALA A 239 12.34 -6.40 -24.39
C ALA A 239 13.43 -7.14 -25.20
N PRO A 240 13.21 -7.44 -26.49
CA PRO A 240 14.24 -8.04 -27.34
C PRO A 240 15.38 -7.02 -27.53
N HIS A 241 16.60 -7.52 -27.46
CA HIS A 241 17.84 -6.80 -27.82
C HIS A 241 17.88 -6.47 -29.30
#